data_86a6a74f402f06d8030c493475819799
#
_entry.id   86a6a74f402f06d8030c493475819799
#
_cell.length_a   1.000
_cell.length_b   1.000
_cell.length_c   1.000
_cell.angle_alpha   90.00
_cell.angle_beta   90.00
_cell.angle_gamma   90.00
#
_symmetry.space_group_name_H-M   'P 1'
#
loop_
_entity.id
_entity.type
_entity.pdbx_description
1 polymer ?
#
loop_
_entity_poly.entity_id
_entity_poly.type
_entity_poly.pdbx_seq_one_letter_code
_entity_poly.pdbx_strand_id
1 'polypeptide(L)'
;SLYIDIGVATKDEAEKYVALGDRAVMCGDYTENGDNIISKAIDDRIGCAVLIKLLTTDCEYDFYGSFSVQEEIGLRGAKTAAFGIDPHSAVILEGTTAADIAGVAEENKVCKLGNGVAVSFMDWKLLLHLLFRVATKK
;
A
#
# COMPACT_ATOMS: atom_id res chain seq x y z
N SER A 1 13.62 22.64 2.77
CA SER A 1 12.24 23.10 2.51
C SER A 1 11.75 22.48 1.22
N LEU A 2 10.51 22.05 1.18
CA LEU A 2 9.83 21.64 -0.03
C LEU A 2 9.10 22.83 -0.62
N TYR A 3 9.14 22.98 -1.94
CA TYR A 3 8.39 24.00 -2.66
C TYR A 3 7.85 23.41 -3.96
N ILE A 4 6.78 24.00 -4.45
CA ILE A 4 6.17 23.65 -5.73
C ILE A 4 6.23 24.90 -6.60
N ASP A 5 6.91 24.79 -7.74
CA ASP A 5 6.92 25.85 -8.75
C ASP A 5 5.69 25.69 -9.64
N ILE A 6 4.83 26.71 -9.65
CA ILE A 6 3.63 26.77 -10.50
C ILE A 6 3.83 27.68 -11.70
N GLY A 7 5.06 28.11 -11.99
CA GLY A 7 5.40 28.88 -13.19
C GLY A 7 5.04 30.37 -13.11
N VAL A 8 4.90 30.96 -11.92
CA VAL A 8 4.63 32.38 -11.72
C VAL A 8 5.80 33.06 -11.03
N ALA A 9 5.99 34.36 -11.28
CA ALA A 9 7.16 35.09 -10.80
C ALA A 9 6.95 35.77 -9.44
N THR A 10 5.71 36.05 -9.04
CA THR A 10 5.40 36.82 -7.85
C THR A 10 4.34 36.16 -6.97
N LYS A 11 4.32 36.52 -5.70
CA LYS A 11 3.30 36.08 -4.75
C LYS A 11 1.90 36.47 -5.20
N ASP A 12 1.71 37.71 -5.64
CA ASP A 12 0.40 38.21 -6.06
C ASP A 12 -0.15 37.46 -7.29
N GLU A 13 0.74 36.98 -8.15
CA GLU A 13 0.35 36.08 -9.22
C GLU A 13 0.00 34.69 -8.71
N ALA A 14 0.77 34.15 -7.77
CA ALA A 14 0.51 32.84 -7.20
C ALA A 14 -0.85 32.80 -6.47
N GLU A 15 -1.19 33.85 -5.72
CA GLU A 15 -2.45 33.95 -4.98
C GLU A 15 -3.71 34.00 -5.87
N LYS A 16 -3.54 34.15 -7.18
CA LYS A 16 -4.66 34.01 -8.15
C LYS A 16 -5.03 32.55 -8.40
N TYR A 17 -4.13 31.61 -8.08
CA TYR A 17 -4.28 30.18 -8.39
C TYR A 17 -4.35 29.34 -7.14
N VAL A 18 -3.68 29.74 -6.05
CA VAL A 18 -3.56 28.96 -4.83
C VAL A 18 -3.68 29.84 -3.60
N ALA A 19 -4.21 29.31 -2.53
CA ALA A 19 -4.36 29.98 -1.23
C ALA A 19 -3.66 29.20 -0.12
N LEU A 20 -3.42 29.87 1.01
CA LEU A 20 -2.90 29.19 2.21
C LEU A 20 -3.87 28.11 2.68
N GLY A 21 -3.37 26.90 2.84
CA GLY A 21 -4.16 25.74 3.23
C GLY A 21 -4.61 24.86 2.08
N ASP A 22 -4.40 25.29 0.84
CA ASP A 22 -4.62 24.42 -0.33
C ASP A 22 -3.68 23.21 -0.29
N ARG A 23 -4.17 22.11 -0.79
CA ARG A 23 -3.45 20.85 -0.82
C ARG A 23 -2.96 20.56 -2.24
N ALA A 24 -1.69 20.22 -2.35
CA ALA A 24 -1.13 19.72 -3.59
C ALA A 24 -0.95 18.20 -3.48
N VAL A 25 -1.31 17.50 -4.53
CA VAL A 25 -1.12 16.07 -4.67
C VAL A 25 -0.45 15.77 -6.01
N MET A 26 0.39 14.76 -6.03
CA MET A 26 0.92 14.26 -7.30
C MET A 26 -0.21 13.70 -8.15
N CYS A 27 -0.35 14.21 -9.36
CA CYS A 27 -1.19 13.62 -10.38
C CYS A 27 -0.42 12.47 -11.02
N GLY A 28 -1.01 11.31 -11.11
CA GLY A 28 -0.42 10.16 -11.77
C GLY A 28 -1.49 9.46 -12.59
N ASP A 29 -1.28 9.41 -13.88
CA ASP A 29 -2.14 8.65 -14.77
C ASP A 29 -1.77 7.17 -14.69
N TYR A 30 -2.75 6.32 -14.97
CA TYR A 30 -2.51 4.91 -15.18
C TYR A 30 -1.79 4.72 -16.51
N THR A 31 -0.68 4.02 -16.49
CA THR A 31 0.13 3.71 -17.67
C THR A 31 0.55 2.25 -17.64
N GLU A 32 0.41 1.58 -18.77
CA GLU A 32 0.96 0.25 -18.99
C GLU A 32 2.30 0.37 -19.74
N ASN A 33 3.30 -0.35 -19.29
CA ASN A 33 4.61 -0.44 -19.91
C ASN A 33 5.06 -1.91 -19.93
N GLY A 34 4.76 -2.60 -21.03
CA GLY A 34 4.90 -4.05 -21.12
C GLY A 34 3.98 -4.73 -20.12
N ASP A 35 4.55 -5.58 -19.27
CA ASP A 35 3.82 -6.29 -18.22
C ASP A 35 3.71 -5.49 -16.91
N ASN A 36 4.15 -4.24 -16.90
CA ASN A 36 4.16 -3.40 -15.72
C ASN A 36 3.07 -2.33 -15.77
N ILE A 37 2.55 -2.01 -14.61
CA ILE A 37 1.61 -0.91 -14.38
C ILE A 37 2.36 0.20 -13.63
N ILE A 38 2.20 1.43 -14.11
CA ILE A 38 2.72 2.63 -13.46
C ILE A 38 1.53 3.51 -13.11
N SER A 39 1.35 3.80 -11.84
CA SER A 39 0.30 4.69 -11.38
C SER A 39 0.61 5.23 -9.99
N LYS A 40 -0.12 6.26 -9.61
CA LYS A 40 -0.12 6.79 -8.25
C LYS A 40 -0.77 5.80 -7.28
N ALA A 41 -0.22 5.71 -6.07
CA ALA A 41 -0.81 4.97 -4.96
C ALA A 41 -1.10 3.50 -5.29
N ILE A 42 -0.20 2.85 -6.03
CA ILE A 42 -0.21 1.39 -6.21
C ILE A 42 -0.12 0.72 -4.85
N ASP A 43 0.65 1.26 -3.96
CA ASP A 43 0.63 1.03 -2.54
C ASP A 43 -0.46 1.91 -1.89
N ASP A 44 -1.59 1.35 -1.32
CA ASP A 44 -1.87 -0.07 -1.52
C ASP A 44 -3.19 -0.30 -2.29
N ARG A 45 -3.33 0.30 -3.44
CA ARG A 45 -4.49 0.06 -4.32
C ARG A 45 -4.48 -1.34 -4.93
N ILE A 46 -3.29 -1.95 -5.08
CA ILE A 46 -3.21 -3.32 -5.59
C ILE A 46 -3.74 -4.31 -4.56
N GLY A 47 -3.42 -4.15 -3.28
CA GLY A 47 -4.00 -4.95 -2.21
C GLY A 47 -5.51 -4.78 -2.10
N CYS A 48 -6.01 -3.55 -2.27
CA CYS A 48 -7.44 -3.30 -2.36
C CYS A 48 -8.10 -4.06 -3.52
N ALA A 49 -7.50 -4.07 -4.70
CA ALA A 49 -8.02 -4.80 -5.85
C ALA A 49 -8.04 -6.32 -5.62
N VAL A 50 -6.99 -6.86 -5.02
CA VAL A 50 -6.92 -8.28 -4.63
C VAL A 50 -8.00 -8.62 -3.61
N LEU A 51 -8.19 -7.77 -2.60
CA LEU A 51 -9.21 -7.98 -1.57
C LEU A 51 -10.62 -7.95 -2.16
N ILE A 52 -10.92 -7.03 -3.06
CA ILE A 52 -12.20 -6.99 -3.79
C ILE A 52 -12.41 -8.30 -4.57
N LYS A 53 -11.36 -8.77 -5.24
CA LYS A 53 -11.43 -10.03 -5.98
C LYS A 53 -11.72 -11.21 -5.05
N LEU A 54 -11.08 -11.27 -3.89
CA LEU A 54 -11.33 -12.31 -2.88
C LEU A 54 -12.76 -12.25 -2.35
N LEU A 55 -13.26 -11.07 -2.01
CA LEU A 55 -14.63 -10.85 -1.51
C LEU A 55 -15.72 -11.25 -2.53
N THR A 56 -15.39 -11.28 -3.82
CA THR A 56 -16.30 -11.68 -4.90
C THR A 56 -16.10 -13.14 -5.35
N THR A 57 -15.28 -13.91 -4.65
CA THR A 57 -14.99 -15.32 -4.93
C THR A 57 -15.60 -16.17 -3.83
N ASP A 58 -16.15 -17.33 -4.20
CA ASP A 58 -16.65 -18.29 -3.22
C ASP A 58 -15.50 -18.79 -2.34
N CYS A 59 -15.66 -18.67 -1.03
CA CYS A 59 -14.69 -19.09 -0.04
C CYS A 59 -15.25 -20.26 0.78
N GLU A 60 -14.38 -21.20 1.15
CA GLU A 60 -14.76 -22.36 1.98
C GLU A 60 -14.96 -21.96 3.46
N TYR A 61 -14.37 -20.85 3.87
CA TYR A 61 -14.34 -20.35 5.25
C TYR A 61 -15.01 -19.00 5.35
N ASP A 62 -15.47 -18.64 6.55
CA ASP A 62 -15.89 -17.27 6.87
C ASP A 62 -14.72 -16.31 6.63
N PHE A 63 -14.96 -15.32 5.81
CA PHE A 63 -13.94 -14.36 5.37
C PHE A 63 -14.42 -12.94 5.59
N TYR A 64 -13.59 -12.15 6.27
CA TYR A 64 -13.81 -10.73 6.52
C TYR A 64 -12.76 -9.92 5.77
N GLY A 65 -13.18 -9.03 4.89
CA GLY A 65 -12.31 -8.07 4.23
C GLY A 65 -12.32 -6.72 4.94
N SER A 66 -11.15 -6.21 5.31
CA SER A 66 -11.02 -4.90 5.93
C SER A 66 -10.14 -3.98 5.08
N PHE A 67 -10.70 -2.86 4.66
CA PHE A 67 -9.97 -1.76 4.03
C PHE A 67 -9.60 -0.75 5.11
N SER A 68 -8.37 -0.84 5.59
CA SER A 68 -7.90 -0.01 6.68
C SER A 68 -7.63 1.42 6.25
N VAL A 69 -7.94 2.37 7.11
CA VAL A 69 -7.60 3.79 6.93
C VAL A 69 -6.41 4.17 7.79
N GLN A 70 -5.74 5.26 7.43
CA GLN A 70 -4.61 5.80 8.19
C GLN A 70 -3.44 4.79 8.34
N GLU A 71 -3.20 4.00 7.30
CA GLU A 71 -2.07 3.09 7.24
C GLU A 71 -0.76 3.89 7.27
N GLU A 72 -0.56 4.84 6.35
CA GLU A 72 0.64 5.66 6.12
C GLU A 72 1.06 6.54 7.32
N ILE A 73 0.20 6.68 8.29
CA ILE A 73 0.46 7.46 9.50
C ILE A 73 0.52 6.61 10.78
N GLY A 74 0.79 5.32 10.61
CA GLY A 74 1.09 4.39 11.70
C GLY A 74 0.09 3.25 11.89
N LEU A 75 -0.45 2.67 10.81
CA LEU A 75 -1.27 1.45 10.81
C LEU A 75 -2.53 1.53 11.69
N ARG A 76 -3.11 2.72 11.81
CA ARG A 76 -4.10 2.98 12.88
C ARG A 76 -5.42 2.22 12.68
N GLY A 77 -5.93 2.19 11.45
CA GLY A 77 -7.19 1.54 11.13
C GLY A 77 -7.14 0.02 11.30
N ALA A 78 -6.03 -0.61 10.97
CA ALA A 78 -5.86 -2.06 11.06
C ALA A 78 -6.04 -2.58 12.50
N LYS A 79 -5.49 -1.87 13.49
CA LYS A 79 -5.63 -2.23 14.91
C LYS A 79 -7.10 -2.22 15.37
N THR A 80 -7.85 -1.21 14.96
CA THR A 80 -9.27 -1.08 15.32
C THR A 80 -10.11 -2.14 14.63
N ALA A 81 -9.84 -2.41 13.35
CA ALA A 81 -10.53 -3.44 12.58
C ALA A 81 -10.26 -4.84 13.16
N ALA A 82 -9.01 -5.17 13.45
CA ALA A 82 -8.64 -6.45 14.06
C ALA A 82 -9.31 -6.65 15.42
N PHE A 83 -9.39 -5.62 16.24
CA PHE A 83 -10.08 -5.69 17.53
C PHE A 83 -11.59 -5.92 17.36
N GLY A 84 -12.23 -5.28 16.38
CA GLY A 84 -13.66 -5.44 16.15
C GLY A 84 -14.05 -6.76 15.51
N ILE A 85 -13.19 -7.32 14.67
CA ILE A 85 -13.43 -8.60 13.97
C ILE A 85 -13.03 -9.79 14.84
N ASP A 86 -11.99 -9.64 15.64
CA ASP A 86 -11.37 -10.70 16.47
C ASP A 86 -11.06 -11.98 15.66
N PRO A 87 -10.25 -11.91 14.60
CA PRO A 87 -10.04 -13.03 13.69
C PRO A 87 -9.13 -14.11 14.29
N HIS A 88 -9.38 -15.38 13.95
CA HIS A 88 -8.46 -16.48 14.29
C HIS A 88 -7.14 -16.41 13.53
N SER A 89 -7.17 -15.86 12.31
CA SER A 89 -6.01 -15.68 11.44
C SER A 89 -6.21 -14.46 10.56
N ALA A 90 -5.14 -13.80 10.19
CA ALA A 90 -5.18 -12.65 9.29
C ALA A 90 -4.14 -12.78 8.18
N VAL A 91 -4.51 -12.35 6.98
CA VAL A 91 -3.60 -12.14 5.86
C VAL A 91 -3.59 -10.66 5.57
N ILE A 92 -2.41 -10.07 5.52
CA ILE A 92 -2.23 -8.65 5.23
C ILE A 92 -1.77 -8.53 3.79
N LEU A 93 -2.47 -7.72 3.03
CA LEU A 93 -2.13 -7.35 1.66
C LEU A 93 -1.47 -5.97 1.72
N GLU A 94 -0.27 -5.86 1.14
CA GLU A 94 0.54 -4.64 1.24
C GLU A 94 1.44 -4.49 0.02
N GLY A 95 1.80 -3.24 -0.32
CA GLY A 95 2.83 -2.94 -1.29
C GLY A 95 4.22 -3.18 -0.73
N THR A 96 5.11 -3.77 -1.51
CA THR A 96 6.49 -4.02 -1.10
C THR A 96 7.46 -3.25 -1.99
N THR A 97 8.36 -2.49 -1.38
CA THR A 97 9.47 -1.85 -2.09
C THR A 97 10.42 -2.92 -2.61
N ALA A 98 10.47 -3.08 -3.93
CA ALA A 98 11.40 -4.05 -4.55
C ALA A 98 12.85 -3.63 -4.44
N ALA A 99 13.13 -2.32 -4.53
CA ALA A 99 14.47 -1.73 -4.58
C ALA A 99 15.33 -2.26 -5.74
N ASP A 100 14.72 -2.72 -6.82
CA ASP A 100 15.38 -3.33 -7.97
C ASP A 100 15.68 -2.36 -9.12
N ILE A 101 15.74 -1.07 -8.82
CA ILE A 101 16.04 -0.01 -9.78
C ILE A 101 17.53 0.03 -10.15
N ALA A 102 17.84 0.69 -11.27
CA ALA A 102 19.22 0.85 -11.72
C ALA A 102 20.10 1.57 -10.68
N GLY A 103 21.31 1.07 -10.47
CA GLY A 103 22.27 1.62 -9.51
C GLY A 103 22.17 1.06 -8.09
N VAL A 104 21.17 0.25 -7.80
CA VAL A 104 21.09 -0.46 -6.51
C VAL A 104 21.90 -1.76 -6.60
N ALA A 105 22.81 -1.95 -5.64
CA ALA A 105 23.59 -3.19 -5.55
C ALA A 105 22.69 -4.39 -5.25
N GLU A 106 23.05 -5.56 -5.76
CA GLU A 106 22.19 -6.76 -5.71
C GLU A 106 21.82 -7.15 -4.28
N GLU A 107 22.74 -7.01 -3.34
CA GLU A 107 22.55 -7.30 -1.92
C GLU A 107 21.57 -6.36 -1.22
N ASN A 108 21.26 -5.22 -1.83
CA ASN A 108 20.31 -4.23 -1.29
C ASN A 108 18.91 -4.32 -1.92
N LYS A 109 18.72 -5.22 -2.88
CA LYS A 109 17.41 -5.47 -3.47
C LYS A 109 16.57 -6.34 -2.54
N VAL A 110 15.34 -5.95 -2.32
CA VAL A 110 14.40 -6.68 -1.45
C VAL A 110 13.73 -7.81 -2.20
N CYS A 111 13.23 -7.52 -3.38
CA CYS A 111 12.64 -8.48 -4.31
C CYS A 111 12.84 -7.98 -5.74
N LYS A 112 12.33 -8.71 -6.71
CA LYS A 112 12.42 -8.33 -8.12
C LYS A 112 11.04 -8.27 -8.73
N LEU A 113 10.75 -7.16 -9.40
CA LEU A 113 9.51 -6.98 -10.14
C LEU A 113 9.36 -8.09 -11.20
N GLY A 114 8.17 -8.68 -11.31
CA GLY A 114 7.89 -9.77 -12.22
C GLY A 114 8.17 -11.19 -11.68
N ASN A 115 8.80 -11.33 -10.50
CA ASN A 115 9.08 -12.64 -9.91
C ASN A 115 7.94 -13.21 -9.05
N GLY A 116 6.76 -12.62 -9.11
CA GLY A 116 5.61 -13.07 -8.35
C GLY A 116 5.42 -12.29 -7.05
N VAL A 117 4.57 -12.84 -6.18
CA VAL A 117 4.22 -12.21 -4.90
C VAL A 117 5.36 -12.36 -3.89
N ALA A 118 5.74 -11.25 -3.25
CA ALA A 118 6.62 -11.29 -2.10
C ALA A 118 5.84 -11.73 -0.85
N VAL A 119 6.38 -12.68 -0.11
CA VAL A 119 5.80 -13.15 1.15
C VAL A 119 6.76 -12.79 2.28
N SER A 120 6.34 -11.87 3.14
CA SER A 120 7.08 -11.51 4.34
C SER A 120 6.64 -12.35 5.52
N PHE A 121 7.61 -12.93 6.21
CA PHE A 121 7.38 -13.64 7.48
C PHE A 121 7.68 -12.76 8.70
N MET A 122 8.36 -11.64 8.49
CA MET A 122 8.76 -10.75 9.55
C MET A 122 9.02 -9.34 9.02
N ASP A 123 8.34 -8.36 9.56
CA ASP A 123 8.81 -6.99 9.60
C ASP A 123 8.95 -6.54 11.05
N TRP A 124 9.59 -5.42 11.28
CA TRP A 124 9.90 -4.98 12.64
C TRP A 124 8.67 -4.62 13.50
N LYS A 125 7.49 -4.48 12.89
CA LYS A 125 6.21 -4.28 13.59
C LYS A 125 5.42 -5.58 13.73
N LEU A 126 5.61 -6.51 12.81
CA LEU A 126 4.96 -7.81 12.80
C LEU A 126 5.52 -8.78 13.86
N LEU A 127 6.70 -8.52 14.40
CA LEU A 127 7.35 -9.37 15.41
C LEU A 127 6.51 -9.56 16.68
N LEU A 128 5.47 -8.77 16.86
CA LEU A 128 4.62 -8.80 18.04
C LEU A 128 3.36 -9.67 17.92
N HIS A 129 2.99 -10.19 16.74
CA HIS A 129 1.67 -10.83 16.57
C HIS A 129 1.57 -12.00 15.57
N LEU A 130 2.65 -12.53 15.04
CA LEU A 130 2.57 -13.66 14.12
C LEU A 130 2.74 -15.01 14.80
N LEU A 131 1.69 -15.46 15.47
CA LEU A 131 1.40 -16.88 15.61
C LEU A 131 0.47 -17.30 14.45
N PHE A 132 1.05 -17.70 13.33
CA PHE A 132 0.30 -18.43 12.32
C PHE A 132 -0.18 -19.75 12.92
N ARG A 133 -1.43 -19.81 13.31
CA ARG A 133 -2.17 -21.07 13.34
C ARG A 133 -2.84 -21.20 11.99
N VAL A 134 -2.25 -21.98 11.10
CA VAL A 134 -3.01 -22.59 10.00
C VAL A 134 -4.00 -23.53 10.68
N ALA A 135 -5.26 -23.15 10.70
CA ALA A 135 -6.32 -24.05 11.09
C ALA A 135 -6.47 -25.11 10.00
N THR A 136 -5.79 -26.23 10.16
CA THR A 136 -6.12 -27.40 9.37
C THR A 136 -7.44 -27.95 9.90
N LYS A 137 -8.43 -28.03 9.00
CA LYS A 137 -9.67 -28.75 9.24
C LYS A 137 -9.33 -30.17 9.70
N LYS A 138 -9.88 -30.59 10.84
CA LYS A 138 -10.05 -32.01 11.15
C LYS A 138 -11.31 -32.52 10.48
#